data_30941c96c27c09c47e9eafeb7452c3de
#
_entry.id   30941c96c27c09c47e9eafeb7452c3de
#
_cell.length_a   1.000
_cell.length_b   1.000
_cell.length_c   1.000
_cell.angle_alpha   90.00
_cell.angle_beta   90.00
_cell.angle_gamma   90.00
#
_symmetry.space_group_name_H-M   'P 1'
#
loop_
_entity.id
_entity.type
_entity.pdbx_description
1 polymer ?
#
loop_
_entity_poly.entity_id
_entity_poly.type
_entity_poly.pdbx_seq_one_letter_code
_entity_poly.pdbx_strand_id
1 'polypeptide(L)'
;MDIDKIKRIDLHVHTNLSDGELSPKEVIDKAVQNQVSVIAIADHDTLEAYTEELYQYASSKNIKIICAVEISTKIEKLGIHILGYHFDINNQELRSRLFSIRNARHNYLYKVSAILKELGYDINIDKLDKIDAVTKAHIALDIIENMQNEELLLKKFGHIPTKGEFIETVMNEGCPAYVQKEAITPKDAAKLIRKAGGKVVLAHPVAYQYEDNLTDKEILEIVEEIQPDGIEANYIYINRYNQKINDIQKWREVAKANNLMTTIGSDFHNSDGIRPEIGLINEEVILTESEIKEMINKLEN
;
A
#
# COMPACT_ATOMS: atom_id res chain seq x y z
N MET A 1 2.15 26.53 8.56
CA MET A 1 0.95 26.00 9.23
C MET A 1 1.16 26.09 10.73
N ASP A 2 0.19 26.55 11.49
CA ASP A 2 0.26 26.58 12.95
C ASP A 2 -0.05 25.18 13.47
N ILE A 3 0.98 24.49 13.98
CA ILE A 3 0.88 23.11 14.48
C ILE A 3 -0.13 22.98 15.63
N ASP A 4 -0.45 24.10 16.29
CA ASP A 4 -1.43 24.13 17.40
C ASP A 4 -2.90 24.02 16.95
N LYS A 5 -3.15 23.88 15.61
CA LYS A 5 -4.48 23.77 15.03
C LYS A 5 -4.73 22.47 14.27
N ILE A 6 -3.81 21.50 14.38
CA ILE A 6 -3.96 20.22 13.70
C ILE A 6 -5.07 19.43 14.38
N LYS A 7 -6.14 19.11 13.65
CA LYS A 7 -7.28 18.35 14.16
C LYS A 7 -7.19 16.87 13.81
N ARG A 8 -6.82 16.57 12.57
CA ARG A 8 -6.72 15.20 12.05
C ARG A 8 -5.49 15.07 11.16
N ILE A 9 -4.93 13.88 11.14
CA ILE A 9 -3.76 13.51 10.34
C ILE A 9 -4.01 12.16 9.70
N ASP A 10 -3.59 11.99 8.44
CA ASP A 10 -3.62 10.70 7.74
C ASP A 10 -2.35 10.55 6.91
N LEU A 11 -1.51 9.61 7.28
CA LEU A 11 -0.18 9.45 6.71
C LEU A 11 -0.08 8.26 5.72
N HIS A 12 -1.22 7.61 5.41
CA HIS A 12 -1.24 6.49 4.50
C HIS A 12 -2.53 6.50 3.66
N VAL A 13 -2.41 7.07 2.47
CA VAL A 13 -3.54 7.21 1.52
C VAL A 13 -3.04 6.90 0.12
N HIS A 14 -3.83 6.18 -0.66
CA HIS A 14 -3.55 5.85 -2.06
C HIS A 14 -4.36 6.69 -3.03
N THR A 15 -3.80 6.91 -4.22
CA THR A 15 -4.46 7.60 -5.32
C THR A 15 -4.58 6.70 -6.56
N ASN A 16 -5.25 7.21 -7.60
CA ASN A 16 -5.36 6.51 -8.88
C ASN A 16 -4.04 6.45 -9.68
N LEU A 17 -2.96 6.95 -9.11
CA LEU A 17 -1.61 6.75 -9.65
C LEU A 17 -0.98 5.43 -9.20
N SER A 18 -1.63 4.75 -8.25
CA SER A 18 -1.37 3.36 -7.89
C SER A 18 -2.65 2.53 -7.99
N ASP A 19 -3.32 2.25 -6.90
CA ASP A 19 -4.50 1.39 -6.81
C ASP A 19 -5.64 2.01 -5.99
N GLY A 20 -5.56 3.29 -5.68
CA GLY A 20 -6.67 4.08 -5.15
C GLY A 20 -7.64 4.55 -6.24
N GLU A 21 -8.81 5.01 -5.84
CA GLU A 21 -9.86 5.47 -6.73
C GLU A 21 -9.73 6.96 -7.08
N LEU A 22 -9.31 7.77 -6.11
CA LEU A 22 -9.29 9.22 -6.22
C LEU A 22 -7.99 9.74 -6.84
N SER A 23 -8.08 10.79 -7.64
CA SER A 23 -6.90 11.54 -8.08
C SER A 23 -6.24 12.26 -6.89
N PRO A 24 -4.95 12.65 -6.98
CA PRO A 24 -4.28 13.38 -5.90
C PRO A 24 -5.01 14.65 -5.45
N LYS A 25 -5.67 15.38 -6.36
CA LYS A 25 -6.46 16.56 -6.01
C LYS A 25 -7.75 16.21 -5.28
N GLU A 26 -8.45 15.15 -5.69
CA GLU A 26 -9.66 14.67 -5.01
C GLU A 26 -9.33 14.15 -3.60
N VAL A 27 -8.16 13.54 -3.41
CA VAL A 27 -7.64 13.17 -2.08
C VAL A 27 -7.50 14.41 -1.19
N ILE A 28 -6.95 15.51 -1.72
CA ILE A 28 -6.86 16.78 -0.97
C ILE A 28 -8.26 17.34 -0.66
N ASP A 29 -9.19 17.31 -1.61
CA ASP A 29 -10.55 17.78 -1.39
C ASP A 29 -11.29 16.95 -0.33
N LYS A 30 -11.10 15.62 -0.36
CA LYS A 30 -11.64 14.72 0.67
C LYS A 30 -11.01 14.98 2.04
N ALA A 31 -9.70 15.23 2.08
CA ALA A 31 -9.01 15.64 3.30
C ALA A 31 -9.58 16.92 3.91
N VAL A 32 -9.88 17.94 3.08
CA VAL A 32 -10.55 19.16 3.52
C VAL A 32 -11.94 18.87 4.10
N GLN A 33 -12.75 18.08 3.41
CA GLN A 33 -14.09 17.68 3.88
C GLN A 33 -14.05 17.00 5.24
N ASN A 34 -13.05 16.15 5.47
CA ASN A 34 -12.88 15.39 6.71
C ASN A 34 -12.00 16.12 7.75
N GLN A 35 -11.68 17.39 7.54
CA GLN A 35 -10.90 18.24 8.46
C GLN A 35 -9.50 17.71 8.75
N VAL A 36 -8.89 17.00 7.80
CA VAL A 36 -7.49 16.58 7.87
C VAL A 36 -6.61 17.81 7.62
N SER A 37 -5.59 17.97 8.43
CA SER A 37 -4.65 19.09 8.35
C SER A 37 -3.29 18.66 7.78
N VAL A 38 -2.92 17.40 7.99
CA VAL A 38 -1.66 16.82 7.50
C VAL A 38 -1.98 15.49 6.83
N ILE A 39 -1.48 15.33 5.62
CA ILE A 39 -1.70 14.11 4.82
C ILE A 39 -0.40 13.63 4.19
N ALA A 40 -0.28 12.31 3.99
CA ALA A 40 0.74 11.74 3.13
C ALA A 40 0.10 10.80 2.10
N ILE A 41 0.43 11.00 0.84
CA ILE A 41 0.03 10.11 -0.26
C ILE A 41 1.13 9.05 -0.38
N ALA A 42 0.81 7.80 -0.05
CA ALA A 42 1.76 6.69 -0.02
C ALA A 42 1.52 5.71 -1.16
N ASP A 43 1.34 6.21 -2.37
CA ASP A 43 1.10 5.39 -3.56
C ASP A 43 2.12 4.26 -3.70
N HIS A 44 1.66 3.07 -4.10
CA HIS A 44 2.52 1.93 -4.33
C HIS A 44 3.57 2.18 -5.42
N ASP A 45 4.84 2.12 -5.02
CA ASP A 45 6.01 2.14 -5.91
C ASP A 45 6.06 3.34 -6.87
N THR A 46 5.45 4.48 -6.51
CA THR A 46 5.42 5.68 -7.36
C THR A 46 5.46 6.98 -6.55
N LEU A 47 6.01 8.03 -7.17
CA LEU A 47 6.08 9.40 -6.64
C LEU A 47 5.37 10.40 -7.55
N GLU A 48 4.60 9.92 -8.52
CA GLU A 48 3.99 10.77 -9.56
C GLU A 48 2.91 11.72 -9.00
N ALA A 49 2.37 11.43 -7.81
CA ALA A 49 1.45 12.34 -7.11
C ALA A 49 2.12 13.67 -6.74
N TYR A 50 3.43 13.67 -6.45
CA TYR A 50 4.16 14.81 -5.90
C TYR A 50 4.59 15.80 -6.97
N THR A 51 3.66 16.62 -7.43
CA THR A 51 3.90 17.71 -8.39
C THR A 51 3.86 19.06 -7.68
N GLU A 52 4.54 20.07 -8.23
CA GLU A 52 4.45 21.45 -7.75
C GLU A 52 2.99 21.93 -7.69
N GLU A 53 2.17 21.53 -8.68
CA GLU A 53 0.75 21.86 -8.73
C GLU A 53 -0.02 21.28 -7.53
N LEU A 54 0.26 20.03 -7.13
CA LEU A 54 -0.39 19.41 -5.97
C LEU A 54 -0.01 20.14 -4.68
N TYR A 55 1.28 20.48 -4.48
CA TYR A 55 1.72 21.20 -3.29
C TYR A 55 1.07 22.59 -3.19
N GLN A 56 0.99 23.33 -4.31
CA GLN A 56 0.30 24.63 -4.36
C GLN A 56 -1.19 24.47 -4.06
N TYR A 57 -1.84 23.46 -4.62
CA TYR A 57 -3.24 23.16 -4.37
C TYR A 57 -3.51 22.87 -2.91
N ALA A 58 -2.77 21.95 -2.31
CA ALA A 58 -2.89 21.60 -0.88
C ALA A 58 -2.63 22.80 0.03
N SER A 59 -1.60 23.59 -0.27
CA SER A 59 -1.29 24.83 0.46
C SER A 59 -2.45 25.82 0.42
N SER A 60 -3.11 25.99 -0.74
CA SER A 60 -4.29 26.85 -0.89
C SER A 60 -5.48 26.41 -0.03
N LYS A 61 -5.51 25.14 0.35
CA LYS A 61 -6.52 24.51 1.21
C LYS A 61 -6.08 24.39 2.69
N ASN A 62 -4.91 24.92 3.04
CA ASN A 62 -4.29 24.78 4.36
C ASN A 62 -3.99 23.32 4.75
N ILE A 63 -3.75 22.45 3.79
CA ILE A 63 -3.31 21.08 3.99
C ILE A 63 -1.79 21.03 3.87
N LYS A 64 -1.13 20.43 4.87
CA LYS A 64 0.31 20.08 4.80
C LYS A 64 0.46 18.70 4.19
N ILE A 65 1.27 18.57 3.15
CA ILE A 65 1.68 17.28 2.59
C ILE A 65 3.04 16.89 3.16
N ILE A 66 3.13 15.69 3.70
CA ILE A 66 4.41 14.98 3.94
C ILE A 66 4.59 14.01 2.79
N CYS A 67 5.71 14.08 2.07
CA CYS A 67 5.95 13.13 0.99
C CYS A 67 6.13 11.72 1.56
N ALA A 68 5.52 10.75 0.91
CA ALA A 68 5.57 9.34 1.28
C ALA A 68 5.60 8.43 0.04
N VAL A 69 5.88 7.18 0.24
CA VAL A 69 5.74 6.10 -0.73
C VAL A 69 5.54 4.80 0.03
N GLU A 70 4.68 3.93 -0.47
CA GLU A 70 4.61 2.56 0.01
C GLU A 70 5.33 1.66 -0.98
N ILE A 71 6.48 1.10 -0.57
CA ILE A 71 7.27 0.20 -1.41
C ILE A 71 6.79 -1.23 -1.18
N SER A 72 6.30 -1.86 -2.25
CA SER A 72 5.95 -3.28 -2.25
C SER A 72 7.21 -4.13 -2.23
N THR A 73 7.40 -4.89 -1.16
CA THR A 73 8.57 -5.76 -0.98
C THR A 73 8.18 -7.20 -0.79
N LYS A 74 9.16 -8.11 -0.81
CA LYS A 74 8.90 -9.52 -0.64
C LYS A 74 9.99 -10.22 0.15
N ILE A 75 9.60 -11.06 1.12
CA ILE A 75 10.45 -12.06 1.78
C ILE A 75 9.87 -13.43 1.41
N GLU A 76 10.60 -14.22 0.63
CA GLU A 76 10.13 -15.51 0.12
C GLU A 76 8.75 -15.38 -0.58
N LYS A 77 7.68 -15.79 0.11
CA LYS A 77 6.29 -15.72 -0.39
C LYS A 77 5.48 -14.57 0.20
N LEU A 78 5.99 -13.96 1.28
CA LEU A 78 5.30 -12.91 2.04
C LEU A 78 5.48 -11.55 1.36
N GLY A 79 4.38 -10.86 1.14
CA GLY A 79 4.36 -9.45 0.75
C GLY A 79 4.49 -8.58 1.99
N ILE A 80 5.55 -7.77 2.07
CA ILE A 80 5.75 -6.83 3.17
C ILE A 80 5.83 -5.43 2.58
N HIS A 81 5.12 -4.49 3.16
CA HIS A 81 5.09 -3.11 2.70
C HIS A 81 5.95 -2.22 3.60
N ILE A 82 6.74 -1.38 2.97
CA ILE A 82 7.62 -0.43 3.65
C ILE A 82 7.22 0.99 3.25
N LEU A 83 6.77 1.75 4.24
CA LEU A 83 6.50 3.16 4.08
C LEU A 83 7.80 3.97 4.20
N GLY A 84 8.02 4.82 3.23
CA GLY A 84 9.05 5.85 3.28
C GLY A 84 8.41 7.21 3.48
N TYR A 85 9.01 8.06 4.33
CA TYR A 85 8.53 9.42 4.58
C TYR A 85 9.66 10.44 4.47
N HIS A 86 9.30 11.67 4.11
CA HIS A 86 10.16 12.86 4.17
C HIS A 86 11.54 12.66 3.52
N PHE A 87 11.57 12.08 2.35
CA PHE A 87 12.75 11.85 1.52
C PHE A 87 12.85 12.91 0.40
N ASP A 88 14.00 13.00 -0.23
CA ASP A 88 14.15 13.80 -1.44
C ASP A 88 13.40 13.15 -2.61
N ILE A 89 12.25 13.75 -2.98
CA ILE A 89 11.39 13.28 -4.08
C ILE A 89 12.10 13.30 -5.44
N ASN A 90 13.22 14.01 -5.56
CA ASN A 90 14.03 14.09 -6.80
C ASN A 90 15.20 13.10 -6.77
N ASN A 91 15.37 12.30 -5.73
CA ASN A 91 16.43 11.32 -5.63
C ASN A 91 16.37 10.32 -6.80
N GLN A 92 17.38 10.35 -7.67
CA GLN A 92 17.40 9.58 -8.91
C GLN A 92 17.46 8.07 -8.66
N GLU A 93 18.18 7.62 -7.62
CA GLU A 93 18.26 6.18 -7.27
C GLU A 93 16.89 5.67 -6.84
N LEU A 94 16.19 6.42 -5.97
CA LEU A 94 14.83 6.08 -5.52
C LEU A 94 13.87 6.01 -6.72
N ARG A 95 13.78 7.07 -7.53
CA ARG A 95 12.90 7.12 -8.71
C ARG A 95 13.19 5.99 -9.70
N SER A 96 14.46 5.75 -10.03
CA SER A 96 14.84 4.68 -10.96
C SER A 96 14.48 3.31 -10.43
N ARG A 97 14.61 3.10 -9.11
CA ARG A 97 14.26 1.81 -8.51
C ARG A 97 12.75 1.59 -8.45
N LEU A 98 11.97 2.60 -8.07
CA LEU A 98 10.51 2.54 -8.09
C LEU A 98 10.00 2.26 -9.52
N PHE A 99 10.53 2.96 -10.52
CA PHE A 99 10.22 2.69 -11.92
C PHE A 99 10.56 1.25 -12.34
N SER A 100 11.71 0.71 -11.87
CA SER A 100 12.07 -0.69 -12.12
C SER A 100 11.08 -1.68 -11.50
N ILE A 101 10.60 -1.40 -10.26
CA ILE A 101 9.60 -2.25 -9.56
C ILE A 101 8.27 -2.21 -10.32
N ARG A 102 7.83 -1.03 -10.77
CA ARG A 102 6.61 -0.89 -11.60
C ARG A 102 6.73 -1.65 -12.92
N ASN A 103 7.87 -1.50 -13.63
CA ASN A 103 8.11 -2.25 -14.86
C ASN A 103 8.17 -3.76 -14.66
N ALA A 104 8.64 -4.22 -13.51
CA ALA A 104 8.59 -5.64 -13.17
C ALA A 104 7.15 -6.16 -13.09
N ARG A 105 6.17 -5.32 -12.73
CA ARG A 105 4.74 -5.66 -12.77
C ARG A 105 4.23 -5.80 -14.20
N HIS A 106 4.60 -4.89 -15.11
CA HIS A 106 4.26 -5.02 -16.53
C HIS A 106 4.93 -6.25 -17.17
N ASN A 107 6.22 -6.47 -16.90
CA ASN A 107 6.92 -7.69 -17.34
C ASN A 107 6.25 -8.97 -16.79
N TYR A 108 5.76 -8.93 -15.56
CA TYR A 108 4.96 -10.02 -14.99
C TYR A 108 3.67 -10.23 -15.78
N LEU A 109 2.93 -9.16 -16.12
CA LEU A 109 1.72 -9.23 -16.92
C LEU A 109 1.98 -9.94 -18.25
N TYR A 110 3.00 -9.53 -18.98
CA TYR A 110 3.32 -10.15 -20.29
C TYR A 110 3.72 -11.61 -20.15
N LYS A 111 4.56 -11.96 -19.16
CA LYS A 111 4.98 -13.34 -18.91
C LYS A 111 3.79 -14.23 -18.56
N VAL A 112 2.96 -13.81 -17.61
CA VAL A 112 1.81 -14.61 -17.18
C VAL A 112 0.74 -14.70 -18.25
N SER A 113 0.52 -13.63 -19.02
CA SER A 113 -0.44 -13.63 -20.15
C SER A 113 -0.05 -14.60 -21.25
N ALA A 114 1.25 -14.74 -21.55
CA ALA A 114 1.72 -15.74 -22.51
C ALA A 114 1.34 -17.16 -22.06
N ILE A 115 1.59 -17.49 -20.80
CA ILE A 115 1.25 -18.80 -20.23
C ILE A 115 -0.28 -19.02 -20.19
N LEU A 116 -1.04 -17.99 -19.78
CA LEU A 116 -2.51 -18.09 -19.75
C LEU A 116 -3.09 -18.33 -21.14
N LYS A 117 -2.54 -17.70 -22.19
CA LYS A 117 -2.93 -17.96 -23.59
C LYS A 117 -2.60 -19.39 -24.03
N GLU A 118 -1.44 -19.92 -23.65
CA GLU A 118 -1.08 -21.33 -23.91
C GLU A 118 -2.03 -22.31 -23.19
N LEU A 119 -2.55 -21.92 -22.01
CA LEU A 119 -3.57 -22.69 -21.28
C LEU A 119 -4.98 -22.55 -21.85
N GLY A 120 -5.15 -21.73 -22.90
CA GLY A 120 -6.40 -21.54 -23.63
C GLY A 120 -7.27 -20.39 -23.14
N TYR A 121 -6.80 -19.57 -22.19
CA TYR A 121 -7.53 -18.39 -21.75
C TYR A 121 -7.35 -17.21 -22.70
N ASP A 122 -8.44 -16.50 -22.96
CA ASP A 122 -8.42 -15.20 -23.63
C ASP A 122 -8.25 -14.09 -22.58
N ILE A 123 -7.30 -13.18 -22.83
CA ILE A 123 -6.90 -12.12 -21.89
C ILE A 123 -6.67 -10.81 -22.65
N ASN A 124 -7.23 -9.72 -22.13
CA ASN A 124 -7.09 -8.39 -22.71
C ASN A 124 -5.87 -7.65 -22.14
N ILE A 125 -4.70 -7.94 -22.74
CA ILE A 125 -3.43 -7.33 -22.33
C ILE A 125 -3.48 -5.82 -22.48
N ASP A 126 -4.06 -5.29 -23.56
CA ASP A 126 -4.09 -3.84 -23.83
C ASP A 126 -4.91 -3.06 -22.79
N LYS A 127 -5.93 -3.70 -22.21
CA LYS A 127 -6.70 -3.14 -21.08
C LYS A 127 -5.87 -3.17 -19.80
N LEU A 128 -5.24 -4.31 -19.52
CA LEU A 128 -4.48 -4.53 -18.28
C LEU A 128 -3.18 -3.72 -18.23
N ASP A 129 -2.52 -3.52 -19.38
CA ASP A 129 -1.27 -2.76 -19.48
C ASP A 129 -1.44 -1.26 -19.20
N LYS A 130 -2.68 -0.76 -19.27
CA LYS A 130 -3.02 0.61 -18.89
C LYS A 130 -3.16 0.81 -17.38
N ILE A 131 -3.16 -0.27 -16.61
CA ILE A 131 -3.23 -0.23 -15.15
C ILE A 131 -1.80 -0.11 -14.62
N ASP A 132 -1.46 1.03 -14.05
CA ASP A 132 -0.12 1.31 -13.54
C ASP A 132 0.41 0.28 -12.54
N ALA A 133 -0.46 -0.18 -11.64
CA ALA A 133 -0.13 -1.19 -10.62
C ALA A 133 -0.87 -2.51 -10.87
N VAL A 134 -0.74 -3.09 -12.07
CA VAL A 134 -1.41 -4.35 -12.42
C VAL A 134 -1.03 -5.49 -11.45
N THR A 135 -2.05 -6.16 -10.94
CA THR A 135 -1.92 -7.24 -9.96
C THR A 135 -2.47 -8.57 -10.50
N LYS A 136 -2.20 -9.68 -9.79
CA LYS A 136 -2.87 -10.97 -10.07
C LYS A 136 -4.40 -10.84 -10.05
N ALA A 137 -4.92 -9.98 -9.17
CA ALA A 137 -6.35 -9.76 -9.04
C ALA A 137 -6.97 -9.15 -10.30
N HIS A 138 -6.31 -8.16 -10.90
CA HIS A 138 -6.74 -7.56 -12.16
C HIS A 138 -6.73 -8.57 -13.32
N ILE A 139 -5.69 -9.41 -13.38
CA ILE A 139 -5.56 -10.46 -14.39
C ILE A 139 -6.65 -11.52 -14.22
N ALA A 140 -6.85 -12.00 -12.99
CA ALA A 140 -7.89 -12.99 -12.72
C ALA A 140 -9.29 -12.46 -13.05
N LEU A 141 -9.57 -11.20 -12.69
CA LEU A 141 -10.86 -10.58 -12.99
C LEU A 141 -11.11 -10.45 -14.49
N ASP A 142 -10.11 -10.02 -15.26
CA ASP A 142 -10.21 -9.93 -16.72
C ASP A 142 -10.51 -11.29 -17.35
N ILE A 143 -9.91 -12.38 -16.86
CA ILE A 143 -10.19 -13.74 -17.31
C ILE A 143 -11.61 -14.17 -16.97
N ILE A 144 -12.07 -13.92 -15.74
CA ILE A 144 -13.36 -14.39 -15.22
C ILE A 144 -14.52 -13.64 -15.86
N GLU A 145 -14.37 -12.34 -16.09
CA GLU A 145 -15.41 -11.50 -16.70
C GLU A 145 -15.48 -11.64 -18.23
N ASN A 146 -14.47 -12.26 -18.84
CA ASN A 146 -14.45 -12.45 -20.29
C ASN A 146 -15.30 -13.66 -20.69
N MET A 147 -16.42 -13.41 -21.37
CA MET A 147 -17.35 -14.43 -21.83
C MET A 147 -16.70 -15.51 -22.72
N GLN A 148 -15.60 -15.21 -23.41
CA GLN A 148 -14.87 -16.18 -24.22
C GLN A 148 -14.21 -17.28 -23.37
N ASN A 149 -14.00 -17.03 -22.08
CA ASN A 149 -13.43 -17.99 -21.15
C ASN A 149 -14.47 -18.86 -20.44
N GLU A 150 -15.77 -18.55 -20.54
CA GLU A 150 -16.85 -19.18 -19.76
C GLU A 150 -16.83 -20.70 -19.88
N GLU A 151 -16.80 -21.24 -21.11
CA GLU A 151 -16.77 -22.68 -21.35
C GLU A 151 -15.54 -23.35 -20.72
N LEU A 152 -14.36 -22.72 -20.85
CA LEU A 152 -13.12 -23.24 -20.27
C LEU A 152 -13.14 -23.19 -18.75
N LEU A 153 -13.66 -22.12 -18.16
CA LEU A 153 -13.81 -21.97 -16.71
C LEU A 153 -14.77 -23.03 -16.15
N LEU A 154 -15.95 -23.19 -16.74
CA LEU A 154 -16.91 -24.23 -16.36
C LEU A 154 -16.31 -25.64 -16.48
N LYS A 155 -15.55 -25.91 -17.55
CA LYS A 155 -14.88 -27.20 -17.74
C LYS A 155 -13.82 -27.48 -16.68
N LYS A 156 -13.03 -26.46 -16.28
CA LYS A 156 -11.92 -26.62 -15.33
C LYS A 156 -12.35 -26.59 -13.87
N PHE A 157 -13.33 -25.76 -13.53
CA PHE A 157 -13.75 -25.51 -12.15
C PHE A 157 -15.13 -26.11 -11.81
N GLY A 158 -15.95 -26.45 -12.80
CA GLY A 158 -17.34 -26.86 -12.61
C GLY A 158 -18.30 -25.68 -12.39
N HIS A 159 -17.80 -24.48 -12.21
CA HIS A 159 -18.52 -23.21 -12.02
C HIS A 159 -17.62 -22.05 -12.49
N ILE A 160 -18.18 -20.82 -12.48
CA ILE A 160 -17.35 -19.62 -12.67
C ILE A 160 -16.63 -19.33 -11.34
N PRO A 161 -15.29 -19.41 -11.30
CA PRO A 161 -14.53 -19.26 -10.06
C PRO A 161 -14.56 -17.82 -9.55
N THR A 162 -14.37 -17.64 -8.24
CA THR A 162 -14.03 -16.34 -7.68
C THR A 162 -12.61 -15.94 -8.09
N LYS A 163 -12.32 -14.64 -8.01
CA LYS A 163 -10.97 -14.10 -8.23
C LYS A 163 -9.90 -14.81 -7.38
N GLY A 164 -10.20 -15.01 -6.09
CA GLY A 164 -9.30 -15.72 -5.16
C GLY A 164 -9.06 -17.16 -5.58
N GLU A 165 -10.12 -17.91 -5.89
CA GLU A 165 -10.04 -19.30 -6.32
C GLU A 165 -9.23 -19.47 -7.62
N PHE A 166 -9.42 -18.57 -8.59
CA PHE A 166 -8.63 -18.59 -9.83
C PHE A 166 -7.13 -18.36 -9.56
N ILE A 167 -6.81 -17.38 -8.70
CA ILE A 167 -5.42 -17.08 -8.33
C ILE A 167 -4.78 -18.29 -7.63
N GLU A 168 -5.47 -18.88 -6.66
CA GLU A 168 -4.98 -20.04 -5.89
C GLU A 168 -4.75 -21.27 -6.74
N THR A 169 -5.62 -21.49 -7.75
CA THR A 169 -5.61 -22.72 -8.58
C THR A 169 -4.74 -22.58 -9.83
N VAL A 170 -4.59 -21.37 -10.37
CA VAL A 170 -3.96 -21.16 -11.69
C VAL A 170 -2.65 -20.37 -11.59
N MET A 171 -2.55 -19.37 -10.68
CA MET A 171 -1.48 -18.36 -10.73
C MET A 171 -0.51 -18.40 -9.54
N ASN A 172 -0.80 -19.15 -8.49
CA ASN A 172 0.10 -19.27 -7.33
C ASN A 172 1.21 -20.28 -7.58
N GLU A 173 2.20 -20.33 -6.68
CA GLU A 173 3.33 -21.24 -6.77
C GLU A 173 2.86 -22.69 -6.83
N GLY A 174 3.46 -23.44 -7.77
CA GLY A 174 3.05 -24.81 -8.08
C GLY A 174 1.87 -24.92 -9.05
N CYS A 175 1.25 -23.80 -9.46
CA CYS A 175 0.14 -23.76 -10.40
C CYS A 175 0.60 -23.51 -11.85
N PRO A 176 -0.24 -23.88 -12.86
CA PRO A 176 0.15 -23.86 -14.26
C PRO A 176 0.62 -22.52 -14.82
N ALA A 177 0.07 -21.38 -14.34
CA ALA A 177 0.46 -20.04 -14.76
C ALA A 177 1.28 -19.29 -13.70
N TYR A 178 2.02 -20.01 -12.88
CA TYR A 178 2.92 -19.39 -11.93
C TYR A 178 4.07 -18.66 -12.64
N VAL A 179 4.25 -17.39 -12.30
CA VAL A 179 5.41 -16.59 -12.68
C VAL A 179 5.99 -15.96 -11.41
N GLN A 180 7.28 -16.15 -11.19
CA GLN A 180 7.96 -15.49 -10.09
C GLN A 180 8.08 -14.00 -10.39
N LYS A 181 7.56 -13.14 -9.48
CA LYS A 181 7.76 -11.69 -9.56
C LYS A 181 9.15 -11.33 -9.07
N GLU A 182 9.83 -10.47 -9.81
CA GLU A 182 11.00 -9.78 -9.29
C GLU A 182 10.52 -8.78 -8.23
N ALA A 183 11.04 -8.88 -7.03
CA ALA A 183 10.68 -8.01 -5.93
C ALA A 183 11.94 -7.54 -5.20
N ILE A 184 11.87 -6.33 -4.65
CA ILE A 184 12.87 -5.82 -3.72
C ILE A 184 12.64 -6.43 -2.33
N THR A 185 13.70 -6.66 -1.57
CA THR A 185 13.55 -7.08 -0.16
C THR A 185 13.20 -5.90 0.73
N PRO A 186 12.51 -6.12 1.89
CA PRO A 186 12.24 -5.05 2.86
C PRO A 186 13.52 -4.30 3.28
N LYS A 187 14.60 -5.02 3.49
CA LYS A 187 15.92 -4.46 3.82
C LYS A 187 16.46 -3.52 2.75
N ASP A 188 16.32 -3.89 1.49
CA ASP A 188 16.82 -3.05 0.39
C ASP A 188 15.91 -1.84 0.15
N ALA A 189 14.58 -1.99 0.36
CA ALA A 189 13.65 -0.86 0.36
C ALA A 189 13.99 0.14 1.48
N ALA A 190 14.24 -0.35 2.69
CA ALA A 190 14.65 0.49 3.82
C ALA A 190 15.96 1.25 3.53
N LYS A 191 16.96 0.58 2.94
CA LYS A 191 18.21 1.24 2.52
C LYS A 191 17.98 2.31 1.46
N LEU A 192 17.09 2.03 0.50
CA LEU A 192 16.76 2.95 -0.58
C LEU A 192 16.13 4.24 -0.05
N ILE A 193 15.14 4.11 0.86
CA ILE A 193 14.49 5.25 1.52
C ILE A 193 15.52 6.08 2.30
N ARG A 194 16.39 5.43 3.11
CA ARG A 194 17.44 6.13 3.88
C ARG A 194 18.46 6.87 3.01
N LYS A 195 18.88 6.28 1.89
CA LYS A 195 19.74 6.94 0.93
C LYS A 195 19.12 8.19 0.31
N ALA A 196 17.80 8.21 0.21
CA ALA A 196 17.05 9.39 -0.21
C ALA A 196 16.81 10.40 0.94
N GLY A 197 17.34 10.15 2.13
CA GLY A 197 17.21 11.01 3.32
C GLY A 197 15.92 10.78 4.11
N GLY A 198 15.14 9.75 3.78
CA GLY A 198 13.82 9.49 4.37
C GLY A 198 13.83 8.62 5.63
N LYS A 199 12.69 8.60 6.30
CA LYS A 199 12.35 7.74 7.43
C LYS A 199 11.65 6.48 6.94
N VAL A 200 11.97 5.37 7.59
CA VAL A 200 11.45 4.03 7.26
C VAL A 200 10.43 3.59 8.29
N VAL A 201 9.26 3.19 7.85
CA VAL A 201 8.19 2.69 8.72
C VAL A 201 7.68 1.35 8.17
N LEU A 202 7.51 0.36 9.04
CA LEU A 202 6.83 -0.89 8.68
C LEU A 202 5.32 -0.60 8.59
N ALA A 203 4.72 -0.81 7.41
CA ALA A 203 3.31 -0.59 7.17
C ALA A 203 2.44 -1.62 7.92
N HIS A 204 1.30 -1.23 8.39
CA HIS A 204 0.17 -2.02 8.92
C HIS A 204 0.51 -3.44 9.44
N PRO A 205 1.36 -3.60 10.47
CA PRO A 205 1.83 -4.92 10.92
C PRO A 205 0.71 -5.87 11.35
N VAL A 206 -0.45 -5.35 11.74
CA VAL A 206 -1.64 -6.15 12.06
C VAL A 206 -2.15 -6.93 10.84
N ALA A 207 -2.00 -6.40 9.62
CA ALA A 207 -2.45 -7.08 8.41
C ALA A 207 -1.72 -8.42 8.22
N TYR A 208 -0.40 -8.46 8.41
CA TYR A 208 0.39 -9.69 8.26
C TYR A 208 0.00 -10.80 9.22
N GLN A 209 -0.55 -10.45 10.39
CA GLN A 209 -1.04 -11.46 11.34
C GLN A 209 -2.30 -12.16 10.83
N TYR A 210 -3.18 -11.43 10.18
CA TYR A 210 -4.49 -11.94 9.77
C TYR A 210 -4.54 -12.41 8.30
N GLU A 211 -3.67 -11.89 7.45
CA GLU A 211 -3.57 -12.31 6.05
C GLU A 211 -2.61 -13.48 5.86
N ASP A 212 -1.41 -13.36 6.47
CA ASP A 212 -0.31 -14.31 6.27
C ASP A 212 -0.08 -15.21 7.50
N ASN A 213 -0.86 -15.05 8.57
CA ASN A 213 -0.75 -15.75 9.84
C ASN A 213 0.62 -15.61 10.52
N LEU A 214 1.29 -14.45 10.34
CA LEU A 214 2.55 -14.20 11.01
C LEU A 214 2.35 -14.01 12.51
N THR A 215 3.24 -14.58 13.29
CA THR A 215 3.32 -14.34 14.72
C THR A 215 3.99 -13.00 15.04
N ASP A 216 3.77 -12.47 16.24
CA ASP A 216 4.48 -11.28 16.72
C ASP A 216 5.99 -11.41 16.59
N LYS A 217 6.52 -12.61 16.87
CA LYS A 217 7.95 -12.89 16.78
C LYS A 217 8.47 -12.75 15.36
N GLU A 218 7.78 -13.31 14.37
CA GLU A 218 8.18 -13.21 12.96
C GLU A 218 8.12 -11.77 12.45
N ILE A 219 7.13 -10.98 12.88
CA ILE A 219 7.07 -9.55 12.54
C ILE A 219 8.22 -8.79 13.21
N LEU A 220 8.58 -9.13 14.46
CA LEU A 220 9.72 -8.52 15.14
C LEU A 220 11.07 -8.91 14.49
N GLU A 221 11.20 -10.10 13.94
CA GLU A 221 12.37 -10.51 13.14
C GLU A 221 12.51 -9.62 11.88
N ILE A 222 11.37 -9.29 11.22
CA ILE A 222 11.36 -8.32 10.11
C ILE A 222 11.79 -6.93 10.61
N VAL A 223 11.26 -6.47 11.72
CA VAL A 223 11.65 -5.18 12.36
C VAL A 223 13.15 -5.16 12.66
N GLU A 224 13.70 -6.23 13.21
CA GLU A 224 15.13 -6.34 13.49
C GLU A 224 15.97 -6.29 12.20
N GLU A 225 15.52 -6.92 11.13
CA GLU A 225 16.22 -6.93 9.84
C GLU A 225 16.25 -5.55 9.17
N ILE A 226 15.10 -4.85 9.12
CA ILE A 226 14.97 -3.55 8.46
C ILE A 226 15.38 -2.37 9.32
N GLN A 227 15.38 -2.54 10.66
CA GLN A 227 15.67 -1.48 11.65
C GLN A 227 14.88 -0.19 11.35
N PRO A 228 13.54 -0.21 11.30
CA PRO A 228 12.75 0.94 10.89
C PRO A 228 12.84 2.05 11.94
N ASP A 229 12.55 3.29 11.53
CA ASP A 229 12.36 4.42 12.46
C ASP A 229 11.04 4.28 13.23
N GLY A 230 10.06 3.56 12.64
CA GLY A 230 8.75 3.36 13.24
C GLY A 230 7.96 2.19 12.68
N ILE A 231 6.76 2.01 13.24
CA ILE A 231 5.74 1.10 12.73
C ILE A 231 4.39 1.82 12.63
N GLU A 232 3.56 1.44 11.67
CA GLU A 232 2.20 1.94 11.56
C GLU A 232 1.28 1.23 12.56
N ALA A 233 1.38 1.66 13.82
CA ALA A 233 0.64 1.07 14.93
C ALA A 233 -0.82 1.53 15.00
N ASN A 234 -1.11 2.73 14.49
CA ASN A 234 -2.45 3.31 14.53
C ASN A 234 -3.18 3.03 13.21
N TYR A 235 -3.49 1.76 13.00
CA TYR A 235 -4.13 1.22 11.82
C TYR A 235 -5.27 0.28 12.21
N ILE A 236 -6.38 0.35 11.48
CA ILE A 236 -7.54 -0.54 11.65
C ILE A 236 -7.59 -1.52 10.48
N TYR A 237 -7.39 -2.79 10.75
CA TYR A 237 -7.48 -3.82 9.73
C TYR A 237 -8.93 -4.30 9.54
N ILE A 238 -9.36 -4.39 8.29
CA ILE A 238 -10.64 -4.99 7.92
C ILE A 238 -10.35 -6.30 7.18
N ASN A 239 -10.74 -7.41 7.79
CA ASN A 239 -10.49 -8.72 7.21
C ASN A 239 -11.44 -9.03 6.04
N ARG A 240 -11.20 -10.14 5.33
CA ARG A 240 -12.00 -10.61 4.19
C ARG A 240 -13.48 -10.89 4.52
N TYR A 241 -13.85 -10.91 5.79
CA TYR A 241 -15.24 -11.09 6.26
C TYR A 241 -15.87 -9.76 6.71
N ASN A 242 -15.24 -8.63 6.37
CA ASN A 242 -15.62 -7.27 6.79
C ASN A 242 -15.65 -7.10 8.32
N GLN A 243 -14.85 -7.88 9.04
CA GLN A 243 -14.69 -7.73 10.47
C GLN A 243 -13.56 -6.76 10.77
N LYS A 244 -13.87 -5.80 11.64
CA LYS A 244 -12.94 -4.79 12.12
C LYS A 244 -12.04 -5.38 13.20
N ILE A 245 -10.74 -5.27 13.02
CA ILE A 245 -9.71 -5.68 13.94
C ILE A 245 -8.95 -4.44 14.40
N ASN A 246 -8.94 -4.24 15.72
CA ASN A 246 -8.31 -3.10 16.37
C ASN A 246 -7.26 -3.58 17.37
N ASP A 247 -6.03 -3.76 16.90
CA ASP A 247 -4.87 -4.15 17.71
C ASP A 247 -3.92 -2.95 17.99
N ILE A 248 -4.43 -1.71 17.90
CA ILE A 248 -3.66 -0.47 18.04
C ILE A 248 -2.87 -0.45 19.35
N GLN A 249 -3.51 -0.78 20.46
CA GLN A 249 -2.85 -0.76 21.77
C GLN A 249 -1.66 -1.72 21.81
N LYS A 250 -1.82 -2.92 21.29
CA LYS A 250 -0.77 -3.93 21.19
C LYS A 250 0.42 -3.38 20.38
N TRP A 251 0.16 -2.83 19.19
CA TRP A 251 1.23 -2.35 18.31
C TRP A 251 1.90 -1.07 18.84
N ARG A 252 1.19 -0.23 19.59
CA ARG A 252 1.80 0.88 20.34
C ARG A 252 2.74 0.39 21.44
N GLU A 253 2.36 -0.67 22.17
CA GLU A 253 3.22 -1.29 23.19
C GLU A 253 4.46 -1.92 22.57
N VAL A 254 4.31 -2.62 21.44
CA VAL A 254 5.43 -3.17 20.65
C VAL A 254 6.37 -2.05 20.19
N ALA A 255 5.84 -0.96 19.63
CA ALA A 255 6.64 0.19 19.22
C ALA A 255 7.44 0.76 20.40
N LYS A 256 6.78 1.00 21.53
CA LYS A 256 7.41 1.52 22.74
C LYS A 256 8.51 0.59 23.27
N ALA A 257 8.27 -0.72 23.30
CA ALA A 257 9.24 -1.71 23.77
C ALA A 257 10.50 -1.76 22.90
N ASN A 258 10.38 -1.43 21.62
CA ASN A 258 11.47 -1.44 20.63
C ASN A 258 12.01 -0.03 20.30
N ASN A 259 11.62 1.00 21.06
CA ASN A 259 12.00 2.40 20.84
C ASN A 259 11.71 2.92 19.43
N LEU A 260 10.58 2.49 18.84
CA LEU A 260 10.11 2.89 17.53
C LEU A 260 9.07 4.01 17.67
N MET A 261 9.01 4.92 16.69
CA MET A 261 7.88 5.82 16.59
C MET A 261 6.64 5.08 16.05
N THR A 262 5.46 5.64 16.30
CA THR A 262 4.22 5.14 15.71
C THR A 262 3.71 6.11 14.65
N THR A 263 3.18 5.60 13.54
CA THR A 263 2.43 6.40 12.58
C THR A 263 0.95 6.03 12.58
N ILE A 264 0.15 6.79 11.84
CA ILE A 264 -1.29 6.62 11.66
C ILE A 264 -1.63 6.71 10.18
N GLY A 265 -2.45 5.80 9.69
CA GLY A 265 -2.94 5.81 8.33
C GLY A 265 -4.28 5.09 8.19
N SER A 266 -5.12 5.57 7.27
CA SER A 266 -6.36 4.91 6.91
C SER A 266 -6.13 3.79 5.90
N ASP A 267 -5.03 3.84 5.17
CA ASP A 267 -4.76 2.99 4.01
C ASP A 267 -5.92 3.06 2.99
N PHE A 268 -6.39 4.30 2.79
CA PHE A 268 -7.55 4.57 1.96
C PHE A 268 -7.26 4.28 0.50
N HIS A 269 -8.08 3.43 -0.11
CA HIS A 269 -8.07 3.14 -1.54
C HIS A 269 -9.35 3.62 -2.23
N ASN A 270 -10.50 3.41 -1.58
CA ASN A 270 -11.82 3.80 -2.11
C ASN A 270 -12.84 3.99 -0.98
N SER A 271 -13.96 4.63 -1.31
CA SER A 271 -15.09 4.81 -0.40
C SER A 271 -16.03 3.60 -0.46
N ASP A 272 -15.65 2.49 0.19
CA ASP A 272 -16.42 1.25 0.22
C ASP A 272 -17.47 1.21 1.36
N GLY A 273 -17.46 2.19 2.26
CA GLY A 273 -18.34 2.27 3.41
C GLY A 273 -18.00 1.28 4.54
N ILE A 274 -16.87 0.58 4.45
CA ILE A 274 -16.42 -0.45 5.38
C ILE A 274 -15.11 -0.01 6.04
N ARG A 275 -14.13 0.41 5.22
CA ARG A 275 -12.82 0.89 5.66
C ARG A 275 -12.90 2.34 6.12
N PRO A 276 -11.99 2.79 6.99
CA PRO A 276 -11.92 4.21 7.35
C PRO A 276 -11.71 5.09 6.12
N GLU A 277 -12.52 6.12 5.97
CA GLU A 277 -12.32 7.18 5.00
C GLU A 277 -11.08 8.03 5.36
N ILE A 278 -10.53 8.77 4.42
CA ILE A 278 -9.39 9.68 4.63
C ILE A 278 -9.60 10.51 5.91
N GLY A 279 -8.69 10.36 6.87
CA GLY A 279 -8.70 11.06 8.15
C GLY A 279 -9.75 10.58 9.17
N LEU A 280 -10.70 9.72 8.80
CA LEU A 280 -11.70 9.24 9.76
C LEU A 280 -11.15 8.17 10.72
N ILE A 281 -9.99 7.61 10.44
CA ILE A 281 -9.26 6.78 11.40
C ILE A 281 -9.03 7.53 12.72
N ASN A 282 -8.95 8.85 12.71
CA ASN A 282 -8.82 9.68 13.93
C ASN A 282 -10.08 9.65 14.83
N GLU A 283 -11.19 9.14 14.36
CA GLU A 283 -12.38 8.90 15.20
C GLU A 283 -12.25 7.63 16.03
N GLU A 284 -11.44 6.70 15.56
CA GLU A 284 -11.12 5.43 16.22
C GLU A 284 -9.86 5.54 17.08
N VAL A 285 -8.92 6.37 16.64
CA VAL A 285 -7.61 6.57 17.24
C VAL A 285 -7.50 8.00 17.70
N ILE A 286 -7.76 8.23 18.97
CA ILE A 286 -7.62 9.55 19.55
C ILE A 286 -6.12 9.79 19.82
N LEU A 287 -5.53 10.71 19.07
CA LEU A 287 -4.19 11.23 19.31
C LEU A 287 -4.29 12.57 20.01
N THR A 288 -3.45 12.78 21.01
CA THR A 288 -3.26 14.09 21.61
C THR A 288 -2.47 15.00 20.65
N GLU A 289 -2.63 16.32 20.78
CA GLU A 289 -1.83 17.28 20.01
C GLU A 289 -0.32 17.05 20.18
N SER A 290 0.12 16.64 21.38
CA SER A 290 1.52 16.32 21.65
C SER A 290 1.99 15.12 20.85
N GLU A 291 1.21 14.04 20.77
CA GLU A 291 1.54 12.84 19.98
C GLU A 291 1.60 13.17 18.49
N ILE A 292 0.69 13.97 17.97
CA ILE A 292 0.70 14.41 16.57
C ILE A 292 1.96 15.24 16.29
N LYS A 293 2.28 16.20 17.15
CA LYS A 293 3.49 17.04 17.01
C LYS A 293 4.77 16.21 17.06
N GLU A 294 4.85 15.27 17.99
CA GLU A 294 6.00 14.38 18.13
C GLU A 294 6.16 13.50 16.88
N MET A 295 5.07 12.94 16.37
CA MET A 295 5.07 12.12 15.16
C MET A 295 5.57 12.93 13.95
N ILE A 296 5.02 14.11 13.70
CA ILE A 296 5.45 14.97 12.59
C ILE A 296 6.92 15.35 12.74
N ASN A 297 7.35 15.76 13.93
CA ASN A 297 8.73 16.15 14.19
C ASN A 297 9.71 14.99 13.96
N LYS A 298 9.36 13.77 14.35
CA LYS A 298 10.19 12.57 14.11
C LYS A 298 10.26 12.17 12.65
N LEU A 299 9.20 12.44 11.87
CA LEU A 299 9.21 12.19 10.42
C LEU A 299 10.04 13.24 9.66
N GLU A 300 10.12 14.48 10.14
CA GLU A 300 10.78 15.59 9.45
C GLU A 300 12.24 15.85 9.90
N ASN A 301 12.68 15.23 11.00
CA ASN A 301 14.03 15.37 11.56
C ASN A 301 14.71 14.01 11.77
#